data_6f912c3cc30ba8ce99c94a9943c3f4e2
#
_entry.id   6f912c3cc30ba8ce99c94a9943c3f4e2
#
_cell.length_a   1.000
_cell.length_b   1.000
_cell.length_c   1.000
_cell.angle_alpha   90.00
_cell.angle_beta   90.00
_cell.angle_gamma   90.00
#
_symmetry.space_group_name_H-M   'P 1'
#
loop_
_entity.id
_entity.type
_entity.pdbx_description
1 polymer ?
#
loop_
_entity_poly.entity_id
_entity_poly.type
_entity_poly.pdbx_seq_one_letter_code
_entity_poly.pdbx_strand_id
1 'polypeptide(L)'
;MLRLCVALFSSVLALSSLAAPQVFVVGLFPGAAVLNVDGQRKLVRVGQTGPQGVQVVSADSRKAVLRIDGVERTYELSREYNEAGYSAPQRQSFSIARGTGGHYWVAGSVNGQNMQFLVDTGATSIAMNENEARRLGIDYRVDGKPMVASTASGTSRGWRVTLDRVKIGGIELLGVDAAVIEGGYPTEALLGMSFLNRVRWREEQGMLLIEAKH
;
A
#
# COMPACT_ATOMS: atom_id res chain seq x y z
N MET A 1 -82.43 6.86 11.84
CA MET A 1 -81.44 7.97 11.83
C MET A 1 -80.06 7.44 11.46
N LEU A 2 -79.68 7.53 10.18
CA LEU A 2 -78.47 6.96 9.60
C LEU A 2 -77.41 8.08 9.49
N ARG A 3 -76.32 8.01 10.28
CA ARG A 3 -75.23 8.99 10.21
C ARG A 3 -74.17 8.46 9.25
N LEU A 4 -74.01 9.13 8.12
CA LEU A 4 -73.03 8.90 7.08
C LEU A 4 -71.71 9.57 7.54
N CYS A 5 -70.69 8.78 7.88
CA CYS A 5 -69.33 9.29 8.11
C CYS A 5 -68.60 9.32 6.77
N VAL A 6 -68.34 10.51 6.25
CA VAL A 6 -67.44 10.73 5.11
C VAL A 6 -65.99 10.80 5.64
N ALA A 7 -65.20 9.81 5.30
CA ALA A 7 -63.75 9.83 5.58
C ALA A 7 -63.04 10.56 4.43
N LEU A 8 -62.46 11.73 4.71
CA LEU A 8 -61.53 12.44 3.81
C LEU A 8 -60.17 11.70 3.82
N PHE A 9 -59.81 11.12 2.70
CA PHE A 9 -58.51 10.59 2.43
C PHE A 9 -57.61 11.74 1.94
N SER A 10 -56.77 12.32 2.82
CA SER A 10 -55.73 13.26 2.41
C SER A 10 -54.53 12.49 1.86
N SER A 11 -54.38 12.48 0.54
CA SER A 11 -53.16 11.97 -0.10
C SER A 11 -52.04 12.99 0.05
N VAL A 12 -51.07 12.70 0.90
CA VAL A 12 -49.79 13.44 0.97
C VAL A 12 -48.94 13.03 -0.20
N LEU A 13 -48.84 13.88 -1.21
CA LEU A 13 -47.79 13.75 -2.23
C LEU A 13 -46.43 13.99 -1.58
N ALA A 14 -45.62 12.95 -1.42
CA ALA A 14 -44.21 13.07 -1.10
C ALA A 14 -43.49 13.64 -2.32
N LEU A 15 -43.10 14.91 -2.26
CA LEU A 15 -42.12 15.48 -3.19
C LEU A 15 -40.77 14.86 -2.92
N SER A 16 -40.36 13.89 -3.73
CA SER A 16 -38.99 13.39 -3.73
C SER A 16 -38.06 14.53 -4.18
N SER A 17 -37.35 15.12 -3.24
CA SER A 17 -36.25 16.06 -3.54
C SER A 17 -35.17 15.29 -4.31
N LEU A 18 -35.08 15.46 -5.60
CA LEU A 18 -33.93 15.04 -6.39
C LEU A 18 -32.75 15.90 -5.93
N ALA A 19 -31.87 15.34 -5.15
CA ALA A 19 -30.59 15.99 -4.82
C ALA A 19 -29.81 16.23 -6.11
N ALA A 20 -29.29 17.45 -6.28
CA ALA A 20 -28.45 17.76 -7.43
C ALA A 20 -27.22 16.84 -7.47
N PRO A 21 -26.80 16.34 -8.65
CA PRO A 21 -25.67 15.42 -8.75
C PRO A 21 -24.38 16.06 -8.23
N GLN A 22 -23.58 15.32 -7.50
CA GLN A 22 -22.24 15.76 -7.10
C GLN A 22 -21.29 15.60 -8.28
N VAL A 23 -20.80 16.73 -8.80
CA VAL A 23 -19.94 16.76 -10.00
C VAL A 23 -18.55 17.27 -9.63
N PHE A 24 -17.55 16.44 -9.91
CA PHE A 24 -16.13 16.77 -9.76
C PHE A 24 -15.44 16.69 -11.11
N VAL A 25 -14.60 17.68 -11.44
CA VAL A 25 -13.72 17.62 -12.60
C VAL A 25 -12.37 17.07 -12.15
N VAL A 26 -12.07 15.84 -12.57
CA VAL A 26 -10.89 15.08 -12.13
C VAL A 26 -9.79 15.02 -13.19
N GLY A 27 -10.02 15.59 -14.34
CA GLY A 27 -9.04 15.75 -15.41
C GLY A 27 -9.50 16.80 -16.42
N LEU A 28 -8.56 17.63 -16.90
CA LEU A 28 -8.80 18.71 -17.86
C LEU A 28 -7.87 18.55 -19.07
N PHE A 29 -8.44 18.60 -20.25
CA PHE A 29 -7.75 18.52 -21.53
C PHE A 29 -8.36 19.54 -22.51
N PRO A 30 -7.59 20.05 -23.49
CA PRO A 30 -8.17 20.85 -24.55
C PRO A 30 -9.28 20.06 -25.27
N GLY A 31 -10.52 20.57 -25.20
CA GLY A 31 -11.69 19.95 -25.82
C GLY A 31 -12.33 18.76 -25.09
N ALA A 32 -11.89 18.42 -23.87
CA ALA A 32 -12.49 17.35 -23.08
C ALA A 32 -12.24 17.52 -21.58
N ALA A 33 -13.12 16.95 -20.75
CA ALA A 33 -12.93 16.85 -19.31
C ALA A 33 -13.21 15.43 -18.82
N VAL A 34 -12.50 14.98 -17.81
CA VAL A 34 -12.85 13.76 -17.05
C VAL A 34 -13.72 14.19 -15.89
N LEU A 35 -14.96 13.75 -15.91
CA LEU A 35 -15.94 14.04 -14.88
C LEU A 35 -16.08 12.83 -13.96
N ASN A 36 -16.27 13.08 -12.68
CA ASN A 36 -16.83 12.13 -11.73
C ASN A 36 -18.17 12.68 -11.26
N VAL A 37 -19.24 11.99 -11.59
CA VAL A 37 -20.59 12.35 -11.22
C VAL A 37 -21.17 11.21 -10.37
N ASP A 38 -21.44 11.47 -9.09
CA ASP A 38 -21.94 10.48 -8.14
C ASP A 38 -21.14 9.17 -8.15
N GLY A 39 -19.79 9.27 -8.24
CA GLY A 39 -18.89 8.12 -8.28
C GLY A 39 -18.65 7.52 -9.68
N GLN A 40 -19.42 7.91 -10.70
CA GLN A 40 -19.22 7.45 -12.08
C GLN A 40 -18.20 8.33 -12.80
N ARG A 41 -17.05 7.75 -13.15
CA ARG A 41 -15.98 8.45 -13.86
C ARG A 41 -16.06 8.24 -15.37
N LYS A 42 -16.08 9.35 -16.14
CA LYS A 42 -16.15 9.32 -17.60
C LYS A 42 -15.40 10.49 -18.24
N LEU A 43 -14.68 10.21 -19.33
CA LEU A 43 -14.16 11.25 -20.22
C LEU A 43 -15.31 11.76 -21.11
N VAL A 44 -15.59 13.06 -21.05
CA VAL A 44 -16.64 13.71 -21.82
C VAL A 44 -16.01 14.81 -22.68
N ARG A 45 -16.22 14.75 -24.01
CA ARG A 45 -15.74 15.77 -24.93
C ARG A 45 -16.73 16.95 -25.00
N VAL A 46 -16.21 18.10 -25.40
CA VAL A 46 -17.05 19.29 -25.66
C VAL A 46 -18.21 18.93 -26.60
N GLY A 47 -19.42 19.34 -26.24
CA GLY A 47 -20.67 19.04 -26.94
C GLY A 47 -21.28 17.68 -26.58
N GLN A 48 -20.59 16.81 -25.83
CA GLN A 48 -21.12 15.51 -25.38
C GLN A 48 -21.77 15.59 -24.00
N THR A 49 -22.74 14.71 -23.79
CA THR A 49 -23.41 14.53 -22.51
C THR A 49 -22.76 13.35 -21.76
N GLY A 50 -22.38 13.59 -20.52
CA GLY A 50 -21.83 12.61 -19.58
C GLY A 50 -22.90 11.96 -18.70
N PRO A 51 -22.46 11.35 -17.56
CA PRO A 51 -23.38 10.77 -16.58
C PRO A 51 -24.34 11.81 -16.02
N GLN A 52 -25.52 11.39 -15.61
CA GLN A 52 -26.59 12.23 -15.01
C GLN A 52 -26.94 13.47 -15.84
N GLY A 53 -26.77 13.44 -17.20
CA GLY A 53 -27.12 14.55 -18.06
C GLY A 53 -26.14 15.73 -18.05
N VAL A 54 -24.98 15.62 -17.38
CA VAL A 54 -23.97 16.68 -17.36
C VAL A 54 -23.30 16.84 -18.71
N GLN A 55 -23.38 18.02 -19.31
CA GLN A 55 -22.82 18.34 -20.64
C GLN A 55 -21.56 19.19 -20.50
N VAL A 56 -20.48 18.87 -21.25
CA VAL A 56 -19.30 19.71 -21.36
C VAL A 56 -19.50 20.73 -22.46
N VAL A 57 -19.62 22.01 -22.09
CA VAL A 57 -19.81 23.13 -23.01
C VAL A 57 -18.48 23.61 -23.58
N SER A 58 -17.47 23.73 -22.71
CA SER A 58 -16.08 24.02 -23.11
C SER A 58 -15.12 23.42 -22.12
N ALA A 59 -13.89 23.11 -22.56
CA ALA A 59 -12.83 22.63 -21.70
C ALA A 59 -11.45 23.05 -22.24
N ASP A 60 -10.58 23.49 -21.36
CA ASP A 60 -9.16 23.75 -21.61
C ASP A 60 -8.30 23.04 -20.53
N SER A 61 -7.01 23.32 -20.48
CA SER A 61 -6.10 22.69 -19.50
C SER A 61 -6.25 23.24 -18.07
N ARG A 62 -7.09 24.24 -17.82
CA ARG A 62 -7.24 24.91 -16.52
C ARG A 62 -8.67 24.82 -15.98
N LYS A 63 -9.69 24.82 -16.86
CA LYS A 63 -11.09 24.84 -16.46
C LYS A 63 -11.99 24.16 -17.50
N ALA A 64 -13.16 23.74 -17.06
CA ALA A 64 -14.27 23.30 -17.92
C ALA A 64 -15.54 24.07 -17.58
N VAL A 65 -16.35 24.38 -18.58
CA VAL A 65 -17.72 24.88 -18.40
C VAL A 65 -18.64 23.69 -18.57
N LEU A 66 -19.40 23.38 -17.55
CA LEU A 66 -20.38 22.29 -17.54
C LEU A 66 -21.80 22.88 -17.50
N ARG A 67 -22.72 22.26 -18.23
CA ARG A 67 -24.16 22.53 -18.13
C ARG A 67 -24.80 21.39 -17.36
N ILE A 68 -25.44 21.75 -16.23
CA ILE A 68 -26.13 20.82 -15.31
C ILE A 68 -27.52 21.38 -15.12
N ASP A 69 -28.57 20.64 -15.43
CA ASP A 69 -29.96 21.06 -15.37
C ASP A 69 -30.23 22.38 -16.08
N GLY A 70 -29.56 22.58 -17.23
CA GLY A 70 -29.69 23.80 -18.06
C GLY A 70 -28.86 24.99 -17.58
N VAL A 71 -28.18 24.91 -16.42
CA VAL A 71 -27.35 25.97 -15.84
C VAL A 71 -25.88 25.73 -16.13
N GLU A 72 -25.21 26.71 -16.70
CA GLU A 72 -23.76 26.65 -16.96
C GLU A 72 -22.98 27.14 -15.74
N ARG A 73 -21.96 26.37 -15.37
CA ARG A 73 -21.01 26.70 -14.29
C ARG A 73 -19.61 26.35 -14.72
N THR A 74 -18.65 27.16 -14.25
CA THR A 74 -17.22 26.92 -14.46
C THR A 74 -16.67 26.05 -13.33
N TYR A 75 -15.94 25.02 -13.71
CA TYR A 75 -15.27 24.09 -12.80
C TYR A 75 -13.77 24.10 -13.09
N GLU A 76 -12.97 24.15 -12.05
CA GLU A 76 -11.54 23.89 -12.09
C GLU A 76 -11.26 22.43 -11.71
N LEU A 77 -10.01 21.99 -11.80
CA LEU A 77 -9.61 20.66 -11.35
C LEU A 77 -9.90 20.53 -9.85
N SER A 78 -10.73 19.56 -9.48
CA SER A 78 -11.14 19.37 -8.08
C SER A 78 -10.00 18.85 -7.22
N ARG A 79 -9.53 19.66 -6.28
CA ARG A 79 -8.49 19.29 -5.30
C ARG A 79 -9.02 18.28 -4.28
N GLU A 80 -10.26 18.45 -3.83
CA GLU A 80 -10.89 17.56 -2.85
C GLU A 80 -11.02 16.12 -3.36
N TYR A 81 -11.24 15.95 -4.66
CA TYR A 81 -11.29 14.62 -5.27
C TYR A 81 -9.89 13.98 -5.36
N ASN A 82 -8.83 14.77 -5.53
CA ASN A 82 -7.45 14.28 -5.48
C ASN A 82 -7.04 13.86 -4.07
N GLU A 83 -7.62 14.47 -3.03
CA GLU A 83 -7.40 14.07 -1.64
C GLU A 83 -8.26 12.87 -1.21
N ALA A 84 -9.49 12.76 -1.74
CA ALA A 84 -10.42 11.67 -1.39
C ALA A 84 -10.38 10.45 -2.34
N GLY A 85 -9.88 10.61 -3.58
CA GLY A 85 -9.90 9.56 -4.60
C GLY A 85 -8.54 9.03 -5.03
N TYR A 86 -7.47 9.75 -4.80
CA TYR A 86 -6.10 9.28 -4.87
C TYR A 86 -5.55 9.21 -3.45
N SER A 87 -5.96 8.19 -2.71
CA SER A 87 -5.04 7.62 -1.73
C SER A 87 -3.87 7.13 -2.56
N ALA A 88 -2.76 7.86 -2.54
CA ALA A 88 -1.49 7.28 -2.96
C ALA A 88 -1.44 5.90 -2.31
N PRO A 89 -1.08 4.81 -3.02
CA PRO A 89 -1.01 3.50 -2.43
C PRO A 89 -0.29 3.69 -1.11
N GLN A 90 -0.97 3.40 0.01
CA GLN A 90 -0.35 3.57 1.33
C GLN A 90 0.85 2.66 1.27
N ARG A 91 2.04 3.24 1.16
CA ARG A 91 3.28 2.48 1.18
C ARG A 91 3.23 1.69 2.46
N GLN A 92 3.31 0.38 2.32
CA GLN A 92 3.34 -0.47 3.49
C GLN A 92 4.53 -0.01 4.33
N SER A 93 4.24 0.48 5.50
CA SER A 93 5.22 0.99 6.45
C SER A 93 4.92 0.42 7.82
N PHE A 94 5.96 0.24 8.61
CA PHE A 94 5.83 -0.14 10.00
C PHE A 94 7.02 0.42 10.80
N SER A 95 6.85 0.53 12.10
CA SER A 95 7.87 1.02 13.02
C SER A 95 8.22 -0.02 14.06
N ILE A 96 9.50 -0.08 14.43
CA ILE A 96 10.04 -0.99 15.42
C ILE A 96 10.67 -0.14 16.52
N ALA A 97 10.19 -0.28 17.74
CA ALA A 97 10.81 0.38 18.87
C ALA A 97 12.16 -0.30 19.21
N ARG A 98 13.12 0.48 19.65
CA ARG A 98 14.39 -0.04 20.18
C ARG A 98 14.11 -0.86 21.41
N GLY A 99 14.54 -2.13 21.41
CA GLY A 99 14.34 -3.08 22.49
C GLY A 99 15.57 -3.26 23.37
N THR A 100 15.61 -4.40 24.03
CA THR A 100 16.70 -4.79 24.95
C THR A 100 18.05 -4.74 24.26
N GLY A 101 19.05 -4.22 24.94
CA GLY A 101 20.42 -4.08 24.43
C GLY A 101 20.58 -2.98 23.37
N GLY A 102 19.58 -2.12 23.14
CA GLY A 102 19.64 -1.08 22.14
C GLY A 102 19.41 -1.56 20.70
N HIS A 103 18.91 -2.79 20.52
CA HIS A 103 18.70 -3.43 19.23
C HIS A 103 17.25 -3.31 18.76
N TYR A 104 17.04 -3.49 17.46
CA TYR A 104 15.72 -3.56 16.83
C TYR A 104 15.36 -5.00 16.53
N TRP A 105 14.29 -5.49 17.17
CA TRP A 105 13.79 -6.85 17.00
C TRP A 105 12.48 -6.83 16.21
N VAL A 106 12.37 -7.68 15.20
CA VAL A 106 11.17 -7.73 14.38
C VAL A 106 10.74 -9.16 14.09
N ALA A 107 9.46 -9.42 14.28
CA ALA A 107 8.83 -10.65 13.84
C ALA A 107 8.57 -10.62 12.34
N GLY A 108 8.81 -11.73 11.67
CA GLY A 108 8.58 -11.90 10.26
C GLY A 108 8.38 -13.35 9.89
N SER A 109 8.51 -13.67 8.61
CA SER A 109 8.50 -15.04 8.13
C SER A 109 9.45 -15.23 6.95
N VAL A 110 9.96 -16.45 6.83
CA VAL A 110 10.76 -16.95 5.71
C VAL A 110 10.02 -18.13 5.10
N ASN A 111 9.71 -18.08 3.81
CA ASN A 111 8.98 -19.11 3.08
C ASN A 111 7.67 -19.54 3.78
N GLY A 112 7.01 -18.58 4.47
CA GLY A 112 5.79 -18.81 5.24
C GLY A 112 5.98 -19.29 6.69
N GLN A 113 7.20 -19.59 7.11
CA GLN A 113 7.54 -20.01 8.47
C GLN A 113 7.93 -18.81 9.34
N ASN A 114 7.35 -18.68 10.53
CA ASN A 114 7.64 -17.57 11.44
C ASN A 114 9.09 -17.53 11.89
N MET A 115 9.65 -16.32 11.94
CA MET A 115 11.01 -16.06 12.39
C MET A 115 11.10 -14.72 13.12
N GLN A 116 11.90 -14.68 14.17
CA GLN A 116 12.32 -13.45 14.84
C GLN A 116 13.66 -13.02 14.27
N PHE A 117 13.76 -11.73 13.92
CA PHE A 117 14.99 -11.16 13.39
C PHE A 117 15.54 -10.07 14.30
N LEU A 118 16.85 -10.02 14.38
CA LEU A 118 17.61 -8.86 14.83
C LEU A 118 17.98 -8.02 13.60
N VAL A 119 17.59 -6.76 13.57
CA VAL A 119 17.97 -5.86 12.47
C VAL A 119 19.46 -5.53 12.60
N ASP A 120 20.24 -5.89 11.56
CA ASP A 120 21.69 -5.72 11.56
C ASP A 120 22.18 -5.10 10.25
N THR A 121 22.50 -3.80 10.30
CA THR A 121 23.05 -3.07 9.13
C THR A 121 24.51 -3.44 8.83
N GLY A 122 25.19 -4.13 9.73
CA GLY A 122 26.54 -4.67 9.53
C GLY A 122 26.55 -6.00 8.77
N ALA A 123 25.43 -6.74 8.76
CA ALA A 123 25.32 -7.97 8.01
C ALA A 123 25.02 -7.69 6.52
N THR A 124 25.82 -8.25 5.61
CA THR A 124 25.64 -8.05 4.16
C THR A 124 24.39 -8.73 3.62
N SER A 125 23.94 -9.80 4.24
CA SER A 125 22.73 -10.55 3.88
C SER A 125 21.96 -10.97 5.14
N ILE A 126 20.74 -11.48 4.96
CA ILE A 126 20.09 -12.24 6.02
C ILE A 126 21.05 -13.35 6.45
N ALA A 127 21.24 -13.54 7.76
CA ALA A 127 22.08 -14.60 8.27
C ALA A 127 21.34 -15.41 9.34
N MET A 128 21.51 -16.71 9.32
CA MET A 128 20.94 -17.62 10.30
C MET A 128 21.88 -18.80 10.54
N ASN A 129 21.76 -19.47 11.68
CA ASN A 129 22.49 -20.70 11.92
C ASN A 129 21.81 -21.90 11.24
N GLU A 130 22.52 -23.00 11.17
CA GLU A 130 22.01 -24.22 10.51
C GLU A 130 20.79 -24.84 11.20
N ASN A 131 20.57 -24.62 12.52
CA ASN A 131 19.39 -25.12 13.22
C ASN A 131 18.14 -24.36 12.75
N GLU A 132 18.24 -23.03 12.61
CA GLU A 132 17.15 -22.21 12.07
C GLU A 132 16.86 -22.57 10.61
N ALA A 133 17.87 -22.78 9.78
CA ALA A 133 17.68 -23.19 8.40
C ALA A 133 16.93 -24.52 8.30
N ARG A 134 17.31 -25.51 9.14
CA ARG A 134 16.60 -26.81 9.21
C ARG A 134 15.16 -26.64 9.67
N ARG A 135 14.92 -25.82 10.69
CA ARG A 135 13.55 -25.52 11.17
C ARG A 135 12.67 -24.92 10.10
N LEU A 136 13.25 -24.08 9.23
CA LEU A 136 12.57 -23.45 8.09
C LEU A 136 12.43 -24.37 6.87
N GLY A 137 12.95 -25.59 6.91
CA GLY A 137 12.92 -26.53 5.79
C GLY A 137 13.85 -26.13 4.63
N ILE A 138 14.89 -25.35 4.92
CA ILE A 138 15.87 -24.90 3.90
C ILE A 138 16.95 -25.98 3.78
N ASP A 139 17.00 -26.68 2.64
CA ASP A 139 18.07 -27.64 2.34
C ASP A 139 19.30 -26.92 1.78
N TYR A 140 19.95 -26.15 2.65
CA TYR A 140 21.05 -25.27 2.29
C TYR A 140 22.29 -26.02 1.73
N ARG A 141 22.42 -27.33 1.99
CA ARG A 141 23.53 -28.15 1.46
C ARG A 141 23.31 -28.59 0.02
N VAL A 142 22.05 -28.70 -0.41
CA VAL A 142 21.66 -29.06 -1.76
C VAL A 142 21.49 -27.81 -2.62
N ASP A 143 20.74 -26.83 -2.12
CA ASP A 143 20.35 -25.63 -2.88
C ASP A 143 21.37 -24.49 -2.73
N GLY A 144 22.23 -24.56 -1.71
CA GLY A 144 23.16 -23.48 -1.39
C GLY A 144 24.52 -23.62 -2.05
N LYS A 145 25.21 -22.48 -2.13
CA LYS A 145 26.62 -22.42 -2.59
C LYS A 145 27.53 -22.28 -1.38
N PRO A 146 28.54 -23.17 -1.20
CA PRO A 146 29.49 -23.07 -0.11
C PRO A 146 30.17 -21.70 -0.08
N MET A 147 30.33 -21.16 1.12
CA MET A 147 31.02 -19.89 1.35
C MET A 147 31.78 -19.90 2.68
N VAL A 148 32.68 -18.95 2.83
CA VAL A 148 33.30 -18.60 4.10
C VAL A 148 32.69 -17.26 4.54
N ALA A 149 32.10 -17.22 5.72
CA ALA A 149 31.56 -16.01 6.30
C ALA A 149 32.54 -15.41 7.32
N SER A 150 32.78 -14.11 7.23
CA SER A 150 33.45 -13.35 8.29
C SER A 150 32.41 -12.96 9.33
N THR A 151 32.62 -13.35 10.56
CA THR A 151 31.75 -13.06 11.71
C THR A 151 32.54 -12.30 12.78
N ALA A 152 31.86 -11.72 13.76
CA ALA A 152 32.49 -11.04 14.87
C ALA A 152 33.44 -11.99 15.67
N SER A 153 33.21 -13.30 15.59
CA SER A 153 34.01 -14.35 16.28
C SER A 153 35.11 -14.94 15.39
N GLY A 154 35.30 -14.44 14.16
CA GLY A 154 36.27 -14.98 13.18
C GLY A 154 35.58 -15.48 11.92
N THR A 155 36.20 -16.42 11.21
CA THR A 155 35.66 -17.02 10.00
C THR A 155 34.90 -18.32 10.29
N SER A 156 33.76 -18.50 9.67
CA SER A 156 32.93 -19.70 9.75
C SER A 156 32.59 -20.21 8.37
N ARG A 157 32.42 -21.54 8.26
CA ARG A 157 31.84 -22.12 7.03
C ARG A 157 30.35 -21.82 6.97
N GLY A 158 29.84 -21.69 5.75
CA GLY A 158 28.41 -21.48 5.52
C GLY A 158 28.03 -21.73 4.09
N TRP A 159 26.78 -21.46 3.80
CA TRP A 159 26.20 -21.57 2.46
C TRP A 159 25.43 -20.29 2.14
N ARG A 160 25.61 -19.78 0.96
CA ARG A 160 24.74 -18.76 0.38
C ARG A 160 23.54 -19.45 -0.21
N VAL A 161 22.35 -19.02 0.20
CA VAL A 161 21.07 -19.50 -0.31
C VAL A 161 20.22 -18.29 -0.76
N THR A 162 19.24 -18.54 -1.60
CA THR A 162 18.21 -17.56 -1.93
C THR A 162 16.90 -17.99 -1.29
N LEU A 163 16.34 -17.13 -0.44
CA LEU A 163 15.04 -17.35 0.19
C LEU A 163 13.95 -16.94 -0.81
N ASP A 164 12.98 -17.81 -1.07
CA ASP A 164 11.92 -17.50 -2.03
C ASP A 164 11.12 -16.27 -1.61
N ARG A 165 10.83 -16.18 -0.30
CA ARG A 165 9.99 -15.13 0.26
C ARG A 165 10.42 -14.76 1.67
N VAL A 166 10.55 -13.47 1.93
CA VAL A 166 10.75 -12.91 3.27
C VAL A 166 9.70 -11.83 3.51
N LYS A 167 8.93 -11.98 4.58
CA LYS A 167 7.89 -11.01 4.95
C LYS A 167 8.18 -10.42 6.31
N ILE A 168 8.19 -9.09 6.39
CA ILE A 168 8.38 -8.32 7.62
C ILE A 168 7.26 -7.28 7.71
N GLY A 169 6.41 -7.40 8.73
CA GLY A 169 5.18 -6.60 8.79
C GLY A 169 4.31 -6.81 7.54
N GLY A 170 3.93 -5.73 6.88
CA GLY A 170 3.21 -5.76 5.59
C GLY A 170 4.11 -5.94 4.36
N ILE A 171 5.45 -5.81 4.50
CA ILE A 171 6.40 -5.81 3.38
C ILE A 171 6.83 -7.24 3.06
N GLU A 172 6.65 -7.66 1.82
CA GLU A 172 7.07 -8.96 1.32
C GLU A 172 8.08 -8.78 0.18
N LEU A 173 9.22 -9.46 0.27
CA LEU A 173 10.25 -9.48 -0.75
C LEU A 173 10.49 -10.91 -1.21
N LEU A 174 10.60 -11.09 -2.52
CA LEU A 174 10.90 -12.38 -3.16
C LEU A 174 12.40 -12.45 -3.53
N GLY A 175 12.98 -13.66 -3.51
CA GLY A 175 14.35 -13.90 -3.92
C GLY A 175 15.34 -13.09 -3.08
N VAL A 176 15.38 -13.31 -1.78
CA VAL A 176 16.27 -12.58 -0.86
C VAL A 176 17.48 -13.44 -0.54
N ASP A 177 18.67 -12.92 -0.78
CA ASP A 177 19.93 -13.62 -0.47
C ASP A 177 20.10 -13.76 1.04
N ALA A 178 20.53 -14.95 1.46
CA ALA A 178 20.82 -15.28 2.85
C ALA A 178 22.08 -16.13 2.97
N ALA A 179 22.66 -16.12 4.16
CA ALA A 179 23.75 -16.99 4.59
C ALA A 179 23.28 -17.93 5.68
N VAL A 180 23.47 -19.23 5.48
CA VAL A 180 23.34 -20.24 6.52
C VAL A 180 24.73 -20.53 7.05
N ILE A 181 24.97 -20.28 8.33
CA ILE A 181 26.28 -20.46 9.00
C ILE A 181 26.28 -21.79 9.75
N GLU A 182 27.34 -22.57 9.59
CA GLU A 182 27.51 -23.82 10.35
C GLU A 182 27.64 -23.55 11.85
N GLY A 183 27.08 -24.44 12.65
CA GLY A 183 27.06 -24.34 14.09
C GLY A 183 25.89 -23.58 14.66
N GLY A 184 26.03 -23.11 15.91
CA GLY A 184 24.94 -22.45 16.65
C GLY A 184 24.89 -20.91 16.54
N TYR A 185 25.77 -20.30 15.76
CA TYR A 185 25.86 -18.85 15.60
C TYR A 185 25.51 -18.44 14.17
N PRO A 186 24.87 -17.27 13.97
CA PRO A 186 24.35 -16.36 15.00
C PRO A 186 23.22 -17.02 15.80
N THR A 187 23.10 -16.70 17.10
CA THR A 187 22.01 -17.24 17.96
C THR A 187 20.65 -16.72 17.51
N GLU A 188 20.59 -15.53 16.98
CA GLU A 188 19.42 -14.89 16.41
C GLU A 188 19.60 -14.73 14.89
N ALA A 189 18.52 -14.87 14.14
CA ALA A 189 18.55 -14.55 12.72
C ALA A 189 18.74 -13.05 12.51
N LEU A 190 19.67 -12.68 11.64
CA LEU A 190 20.00 -11.30 11.32
C LEU A 190 19.20 -10.84 10.09
N LEU A 191 18.52 -9.70 10.18
CA LEU A 191 17.90 -9.02 9.04
C LEU A 191 18.92 -8.06 8.44
N GLY A 192 19.71 -8.54 7.47
CA GLY A 192 20.83 -7.82 6.90
C GLY A 192 20.47 -7.02 5.63
N MET A 193 21.51 -6.50 4.98
CA MET A 193 21.40 -5.56 3.88
C MET A 193 20.77 -6.16 2.61
N SER A 194 20.76 -7.50 2.42
CA SER A 194 20.03 -8.13 1.31
C SER A 194 18.52 -7.85 1.34
N PHE A 195 17.95 -7.60 2.54
CA PHE A 195 16.60 -7.14 2.73
C PHE A 195 16.55 -5.60 2.83
N LEU A 196 17.36 -5.02 3.71
CA LEU A 196 17.30 -3.59 4.05
C LEU A 196 17.56 -2.67 2.86
N ASN A 197 18.43 -3.03 1.92
CA ASN A 197 18.68 -2.27 0.69
C ASN A 197 17.47 -2.25 -0.27
N ARG A 198 16.51 -3.15 -0.12
CA ARG A 198 15.33 -3.25 -0.98
C ARG A 198 14.12 -2.50 -0.44
N VAL A 199 14.24 -1.96 0.77
CA VAL A 199 13.25 -1.11 1.44
C VAL A 199 13.83 0.28 1.71
N ARG A 200 12.99 1.24 2.10
CA ARG A 200 13.45 2.49 2.72
C ARG A 200 13.42 2.28 4.22
N TRP A 201 14.46 2.71 4.89
CA TRP A 201 14.48 2.69 6.34
C TRP A 201 15.22 3.90 6.89
N ARG A 202 14.80 4.33 8.07
CA ARG A 202 15.43 5.42 8.82
C ARG A 202 15.20 5.21 10.30
N GLU A 203 16.12 5.72 11.09
CA GLU A 203 16.02 5.72 12.53
C GLU A 203 15.70 7.13 13.01
N GLU A 204 14.61 7.27 13.78
CA GLU A 204 14.17 8.52 14.36
C GLU A 204 13.70 8.29 15.80
N GLN A 205 14.23 9.05 16.75
CA GLN A 205 13.80 9.04 18.16
C GLN A 205 13.73 7.65 18.81
N GLY A 206 14.69 6.75 18.48
CA GLY A 206 14.70 5.38 19.00
C GLY A 206 13.69 4.45 18.36
N MET A 207 13.11 4.85 17.25
CA MET A 207 12.24 4.05 16.38
C MET A 207 12.92 3.79 15.05
N LEU A 208 12.89 2.56 14.57
CA LEU A 208 13.26 2.22 13.20
C LEU A 208 12.00 2.17 12.35
N LEU A 209 11.93 3.07 11.38
CA LEU A 209 10.84 3.13 10.40
C LEU A 209 11.28 2.38 9.14
N ILE A 210 10.43 1.48 8.65
CA ILE A 210 10.68 0.71 7.43
C ILE A 210 9.48 0.88 6.49
N GLU A 211 9.75 1.19 5.21
CA GLU A 211 8.75 1.47 4.19
C GLU A 211 9.06 0.69 2.91
N ALA A 212 8.05 0.16 2.26
CA ALA A 212 8.19 -0.42 0.93
C ALA A 212 8.67 0.64 -0.08
N LYS A 213 9.55 0.26 -1.02
CA LYS A 213 10.00 1.18 -2.08
C LYS A 213 8.97 1.36 -3.19
N HIS A 214 8.05 0.41 -3.33
CA HIS A 214 7.02 0.40 -4.39
C HIS A 214 5.67 0.00 -3.82
#